data_1b98e68f6cfc264dbbde97a3cd29353a
#
_entry.id   1b98e68f6cfc264dbbde97a3cd29353a
#
_cell.length_a   1.000
_cell.length_b   1.000
_cell.length_c   1.000
_cell.angle_alpha   90.00
_cell.angle_beta   90.00
_cell.angle_gamma   90.00
#
_symmetry.space_group_name_H-M   'P 1'
#
loop_
_entity.id
_entity.type
_entity.pdbx_description
1 polymer ?
#
loop_
_entity_poly.entity_id
_entity_poly.type
_entity_poly.pdbx_seq_one_letter_code
_entity_poly.pdbx_strand_id
1 'polypeptide(L)'
;MAVNKNGIVVLGAVFVDIKGFPEDIYVPDGRNAGHVEYIHGGVSRNVVEDIANLELRPTFLGIADNTALGEDVVRKLQRHKVNTEYMKEIPNGMGTWLAVFDHNGDLAGSISQRPNLMPILDILEENGDEIIENCDSIVAEIDMDKEIIKKLVQLCEKYDKKLYGVVSNMNIAVSRRDLLQKFDCLICNQIEAGVFFSDDYSEKTPAEMEKILAERLKAANVPAMVVTM
;
A
#
# COMPACT_ATOMS: atom_id res chain seq x y z
N MET A 1 6.19 -21.70 23.02
CA MET A 1 6.40 -20.48 22.25
C MET A 1 5.12 -19.66 22.37
N ALA A 2 5.21 -18.42 22.82
CA ALA A 2 4.04 -17.54 22.83
C ALA A 2 3.60 -17.35 21.36
N VAL A 3 2.34 -17.61 21.07
CA VAL A 3 1.77 -17.33 19.74
C VAL A 3 1.71 -15.82 19.63
N ASN A 4 2.47 -15.23 18.72
CA ASN A 4 2.37 -13.79 18.45
C ASN A 4 0.94 -13.47 18.04
N LYS A 5 0.29 -12.60 18.79
CA LYS A 5 -1.13 -12.27 18.60
C LYS A 5 -1.37 -11.48 17.30
N ASN A 6 -0.38 -10.69 16.88
CA ASN A 6 -0.51 -9.75 15.77
C ASN A 6 0.08 -10.28 14.44
N GLY A 7 0.77 -11.41 14.47
CA GLY A 7 1.35 -12.04 13.27
C GLY A 7 2.16 -11.06 12.41
N ILE A 8 1.82 -10.97 11.13
CA ILE A 8 2.34 -9.94 10.23
C ILE A 8 1.45 -8.71 10.35
N VAL A 9 2.04 -7.56 10.64
CA VAL A 9 1.33 -6.29 10.73
C VAL A 9 1.47 -5.54 9.40
N VAL A 10 0.37 -5.08 8.84
CA VAL A 10 0.34 -4.31 7.59
C VAL A 10 -0.23 -2.91 7.86
N LEU A 11 0.44 -1.86 7.36
CA LEU A 11 0.01 -0.47 7.52
C LEU A 11 -0.18 0.20 6.16
N GLY A 12 -1.25 0.95 6.00
CA GLY A 12 -1.42 1.82 4.83
C GLY A 12 -2.87 2.12 4.48
N ALA A 13 -3.06 2.59 3.26
CA ALA A 13 -4.32 3.13 2.80
C ALA A 13 -5.32 2.04 2.38
N VAL A 14 -6.58 2.37 2.59
CA VAL A 14 -7.73 1.73 1.93
C VAL A 14 -8.23 2.66 0.84
N PHE A 15 -8.54 2.10 -0.32
CA PHE A 15 -9.16 2.83 -1.43
C PHE A 15 -10.44 2.14 -1.89
N VAL A 16 -11.32 2.90 -2.50
CA VAL A 16 -12.36 2.40 -3.37
C VAL A 16 -12.10 2.91 -4.78
N ASP A 17 -11.93 1.98 -5.69
CA ASP A 17 -11.77 2.25 -7.11
C ASP A 17 -13.17 2.28 -7.76
N ILE A 18 -13.52 3.41 -8.34
CA ILE A 18 -14.76 3.60 -9.10
C ILE A 18 -14.37 3.61 -10.57
N LYS A 19 -14.76 2.57 -11.30
CA LYS A 19 -14.38 2.37 -12.70
C LYS A 19 -15.60 2.44 -13.60
N GLY A 20 -15.57 3.34 -14.57
CA GLY A 20 -16.63 3.50 -15.58
C GLY A 20 -16.19 2.97 -16.94
N PHE A 21 -17.02 2.12 -17.53
CA PHE A 21 -16.79 1.51 -18.83
C PHE A 21 -17.97 1.82 -19.77
N PRO A 22 -17.73 2.42 -20.95
CA PRO A 22 -18.77 2.68 -21.94
C PRO A 22 -19.20 1.38 -22.63
N GLU A 23 -20.48 1.30 -23.03
CA GLU A 23 -21.00 0.19 -23.85
C GLU A 23 -20.56 0.29 -25.31
N ASP A 24 -20.37 1.52 -25.81
CA ASP A 24 -20.02 1.83 -27.19
C ASP A 24 -18.74 2.70 -27.24
N ILE A 25 -18.47 3.29 -28.41
CA ILE A 25 -17.36 4.22 -28.62
C ILE A 25 -17.45 5.35 -27.58
N TYR A 26 -16.40 5.53 -26.80
CA TYR A 26 -16.30 6.59 -25.82
C TYR A 26 -16.32 7.96 -26.49
N VAL A 27 -17.25 8.80 -26.11
CA VAL A 27 -17.39 10.17 -26.59
C VAL A 27 -16.91 11.13 -25.49
N PRO A 28 -15.72 11.75 -25.66
CA PRO A 28 -15.26 12.82 -24.76
C PRO A 28 -16.28 13.95 -24.73
N ASP A 29 -16.43 14.60 -23.57
CA ASP A 29 -17.38 15.70 -23.33
C ASP A 29 -18.86 15.35 -23.55
N GLY A 30 -19.16 14.06 -23.74
CA GLY A 30 -20.50 13.50 -23.96
C GLY A 30 -21.05 12.69 -22.80
N ARG A 31 -22.33 12.34 -22.91
CA ARG A 31 -22.95 11.36 -22.02
C ARG A 31 -22.79 9.96 -22.64
N ASN A 32 -22.03 9.11 -21.99
CA ASN A 32 -21.84 7.72 -22.41
C ASN A 32 -22.75 6.80 -21.58
N ALA A 33 -23.49 5.91 -22.26
CA ALA A 33 -24.12 4.79 -21.61
C ALA A 33 -23.06 3.74 -21.27
N GLY A 34 -23.22 3.03 -20.15
CA GLY A 34 -22.22 2.07 -19.70
C GLY A 34 -22.50 1.51 -18.32
N HIS A 35 -21.52 0.85 -17.76
CA HIS A 35 -21.59 0.34 -16.39
C HIS A 35 -20.49 0.95 -15.50
N VAL A 36 -20.74 0.93 -14.19
CA VAL A 36 -19.81 1.43 -13.17
C VAL A 36 -19.56 0.32 -12.17
N GLU A 37 -18.31 0.08 -11.89
CA GLU A 37 -17.84 -0.89 -10.89
C GLU A 37 -17.26 -0.17 -9.67
N TYR A 38 -17.50 -0.75 -8.49
CA TYR A 38 -16.90 -0.33 -7.23
C TYR A 38 -16.02 -1.48 -6.74
N ILE A 39 -14.73 -1.25 -6.67
CA ILE A 39 -13.73 -2.26 -6.32
C ILE A 39 -12.95 -1.79 -5.10
N HIS A 40 -12.80 -2.67 -4.12
CA HIS A 40 -11.93 -2.38 -2.98
C HIS A 40 -10.47 -2.33 -3.45
N GLY A 41 -9.83 -1.20 -3.28
CA GLY A 41 -8.46 -0.91 -3.66
C GLY A 41 -7.56 -0.58 -2.46
N GLY A 42 -6.39 -0.05 -2.75
CA GLY A 42 -5.33 0.25 -1.79
C GLY A 42 -4.26 -0.84 -1.75
N VAL A 43 -3.00 -0.45 -1.92
CA VAL A 43 -1.87 -1.39 -1.98
C VAL A 43 -1.79 -2.22 -0.70
N SER A 44 -1.76 -1.58 0.47
CA SER A 44 -1.68 -2.29 1.75
C SER A 44 -2.94 -3.11 2.04
N ARG A 45 -4.13 -2.62 1.63
CA ARG A 45 -5.35 -3.40 1.77
C ARG A 45 -5.30 -4.69 0.92
N ASN A 46 -4.76 -4.63 -0.30
CA ASN A 46 -4.57 -5.82 -1.13
C ASN A 46 -3.54 -6.77 -0.49
N VAL A 47 -2.40 -6.24 -0.05
CA VAL A 47 -1.34 -7.04 0.59
C VAL A 47 -1.86 -7.78 1.83
N VAL A 48 -2.63 -7.13 2.70
CA VAL A 48 -3.16 -7.79 3.90
C VAL A 48 -4.18 -8.88 3.56
N GLU A 49 -5.00 -8.69 2.53
CA GLU A 49 -5.93 -9.71 2.04
C GLU A 49 -5.17 -10.91 1.45
N ASP A 50 -4.12 -10.67 0.67
CA ASP A 50 -3.31 -11.73 0.08
C ASP A 50 -2.55 -12.54 1.15
N ILE A 51 -2.00 -11.88 2.16
CA ILE A 51 -1.39 -12.55 3.31
C ILE A 51 -2.44 -13.44 4.03
N ALA A 52 -3.65 -12.93 4.19
CA ALA A 52 -4.73 -13.69 4.82
C ALA A 52 -5.19 -14.88 3.96
N ASN A 53 -5.18 -14.75 2.63
CA ASN A 53 -5.47 -15.84 1.69
C ASN A 53 -4.42 -16.97 1.74
N LEU A 54 -3.20 -16.69 2.21
CA LEU A 54 -2.18 -17.69 2.52
C LEU A 54 -2.39 -18.36 3.89
N GLU A 55 -3.58 -18.22 4.48
CA GLU A 55 -3.98 -18.75 5.80
C GLU A 55 -3.19 -18.17 7.00
N LEU A 56 -2.44 -17.12 6.77
CA LEU A 56 -1.85 -16.31 7.82
C LEU A 56 -2.93 -15.39 8.43
N ARG A 57 -2.71 -14.92 9.64
CA ARG A 57 -3.65 -14.02 10.34
C ARG A 57 -3.01 -12.66 10.55
N PRO A 58 -2.96 -11.82 9.50
CA PRO A 58 -2.34 -10.51 9.62
C PRO A 58 -3.21 -9.56 10.42
N THR A 59 -2.57 -8.55 11.01
CA THR A 59 -3.22 -7.39 11.61
C THR A 59 -3.11 -6.21 10.67
N PHE A 60 -4.19 -5.49 10.43
CA PHE A 60 -4.21 -4.33 9.56
C PHE A 60 -4.40 -3.03 10.33
N LEU A 61 -3.49 -2.10 10.16
CA LEU A 61 -3.58 -0.73 10.64
C LEU A 61 -3.91 0.18 9.45
N GLY A 62 -5.17 0.45 9.27
CA GLY A 62 -5.70 1.28 8.19
C GLY A 62 -6.87 2.12 8.66
N ILE A 63 -7.33 2.99 7.80
CA ILE A 63 -8.46 3.86 8.09
C ILE A 63 -9.58 3.52 7.10
N ALA A 64 -10.80 3.36 7.59
CA ALA A 64 -11.99 3.17 6.79
C ALA A 64 -12.93 4.37 6.90
N ASP A 65 -13.86 4.51 5.96
CA ASP A 65 -14.95 5.47 6.07
C ASP A 65 -16.06 4.93 6.97
N ASN A 66 -16.75 5.83 7.65
CA ASN A 66 -17.99 5.54 8.36
C ASN A 66 -19.21 5.49 7.40
N THR A 67 -19.04 4.84 6.26
CA THR A 67 -20.05 4.68 5.20
C THR A 67 -20.30 3.20 4.93
N ALA A 68 -21.37 2.88 4.20
CA ALA A 68 -21.65 1.50 3.81
C ALA A 68 -20.50 0.84 3.01
N LEU A 69 -19.74 1.62 2.23
CA LEU A 69 -18.55 1.12 1.51
C LEU A 69 -17.42 0.81 2.49
N GLY A 70 -17.18 1.68 3.49
CA GLY A 70 -16.17 1.43 4.52
C GLY A 70 -16.49 0.20 5.37
N GLU A 71 -17.75 0.07 5.82
CA GLU A 71 -18.22 -1.12 6.51
C GLU A 71 -18.04 -2.40 5.68
N ASP A 72 -18.26 -2.32 4.37
CA ASP A 72 -18.10 -3.48 3.48
C ASP A 72 -16.63 -3.91 3.35
N VAL A 73 -15.71 -2.94 3.24
CA VAL A 73 -14.27 -3.23 3.24
C VAL A 73 -13.85 -3.93 4.54
N VAL A 74 -14.22 -3.38 5.69
CA VAL A 74 -13.88 -3.96 7.01
C VAL A 74 -14.46 -5.36 7.14
N ARG A 75 -15.73 -5.54 6.78
CA ARG A 75 -16.41 -6.85 6.81
C ARG A 75 -15.73 -7.86 5.87
N LYS A 76 -15.27 -7.44 4.68
CA LYS A 76 -14.54 -8.31 3.77
C LYS A 76 -13.21 -8.76 4.37
N LEU A 77 -12.42 -7.85 4.93
CA LEU A 77 -11.18 -8.17 5.62
C LEU A 77 -11.39 -9.16 6.78
N GLN A 78 -12.42 -8.94 7.59
CA GLN A 78 -12.78 -9.86 8.70
C GLN A 78 -13.17 -11.25 8.21
N ARG A 79 -13.88 -11.38 7.09
CA ARG A 79 -14.19 -12.68 6.47
C ARG A 79 -12.94 -13.43 6.04
N HIS A 80 -11.90 -12.72 5.60
CA HIS A 80 -10.58 -13.28 5.31
C HIS A 80 -9.72 -13.49 6.55
N LYS A 81 -10.28 -13.31 7.77
CA LYS A 81 -9.59 -13.51 9.06
C LYS A 81 -8.46 -12.51 9.32
N VAL A 82 -8.50 -11.35 8.70
CA VAL A 82 -7.64 -10.22 9.06
C VAL A 82 -8.08 -9.69 10.42
N ASN A 83 -7.13 -9.44 11.31
CA ASN A 83 -7.39 -8.69 12.54
C ASN A 83 -7.53 -7.21 12.21
N THR A 84 -8.73 -6.66 12.42
CA THR A 84 -9.08 -5.25 12.15
C THR A 84 -9.30 -4.45 13.44
N GLU A 85 -8.86 -4.96 14.59
CA GLU A 85 -9.07 -4.36 15.91
C GLU A 85 -8.54 -2.93 16.00
N TYR A 86 -7.42 -2.65 15.32
CA TYR A 86 -6.78 -1.34 15.32
C TYR A 86 -7.17 -0.43 14.16
N MET A 87 -8.10 -0.86 13.30
CA MET A 87 -8.62 0.03 12.26
C MET A 87 -9.49 1.13 12.89
N LYS A 88 -9.32 2.36 12.41
CA LYS A 88 -10.19 3.50 12.78
C LYS A 88 -11.19 3.78 11.66
N GLU A 89 -12.40 4.18 12.04
CA GLU A 89 -13.43 4.64 11.11
C GLU A 89 -13.63 6.15 11.30
N ILE A 90 -13.40 6.91 10.25
CA ILE A 90 -13.55 8.37 10.27
C ILE A 90 -14.21 8.85 8.96
N PRO A 91 -14.86 10.02 8.94
CA PRO A 91 -15.32 10.60 7.69
C PRO A 91 -14.17 10.82 6.71
N ASN A 92 -14.32 10.38 5.46
CA ASN A 92 -13.29 10.43 4.42
C ASN A 92 -11.98 9.69 4.80
N GLY A 93 -12.09 8.60 5.51
CA GLY A 93 -10.96 7.76 5.92
C GLY A 93 -10.39 6.90 4.81
N MET A 94 -11.14 6.68 3.73
CA MET A 94 -10.68 5.97 2.55
C MET A 94 -10.31 6.90 1.41
N GLY A 95 -9.37 6.48 0.58
CA GLY A 95 -9.10 7.10 -0.70
C GLY A 95 -10.10 6.68 -1.76
N THR A 96 -10.21 7.47 -2.82
CA THR A 96 -11.03 7.14 -3.99
C THR A 96 -10.22 7.33 -5.25
N TRP A 97 -10.25 6.32 -6.12
CA TRP A 97 -9.74 6.44 -7.48
C TRP A 97 -10.92 6.33 -8.45
N LEU A 98 -11.30 7.46 -9.06
CA LEU A 98 -12.30 7.50 -10.12
C LEU A 98 -11.58 7.38 -11.45
N ALA A 99 -11.91 6.37 -12.23
CA ALA A 99 -11.33 6.12 -13.55
C ALA A 99 -12.42 5.92 -14.60
N VAL A 100 -12.24 6.53 -15.75
CA VAL A 100 -13.08 6.31 -16.94
C VAL A 100 -12.21 5.66 -17.99
N PHE A 101 -12.67 4.55 -18.51
CA PHE A 101 -12.01 3.81 -19.59
C PHE A 101 -12.70 4.09 -20.92
N ASP A 102 -11.97 3.95 -22.00
CA ASP A 102 -12.55 3.98 -23.34
C ASP A 102 -13.04 2.58 -23.78
N HIS A 103 -13.55 2.48 -24.98
CA HIS A 103 -14.07 1.23 -25.56
C HIS A 103 -12.98 0.17 -25.87
N ASN A 104 -11.69 0.56 -25.86
CA ASN A 104 -10.57 -0.37 -25.98
C ASN A 104 -10.07 -0.86 -24.61
N GLY A 105 -10.59 -0.30 -23.52
CA GLY A 105 -10.13 -0.56 -22.17
C GLY A 105 -8.95 0.32 -21.75
N ASP A 106 -8.62 1.34 -22.53
CA ASP A 106 -7.58 2.30 -22.19
C ASP A 106 -8.13 3.39 -21.26
N LEU A 107 -7.27 3.89 -20.36
CA LEU A 107 -7.63 4.93 -19.41
C LEU A 107 -7.84 6.27 -20.12
N ALA A 108 -9.09 6.71 -20.24
CA ALA A 108 -9.44 8.01 -20.84
C ALA A 108 -9.22 9.18 -19.86
N GLY A 109 -9.37 8.94 -18.55
CA GLY A 109 -9.10 9.95 -17.51
C GLY A 109 -9.31 9.40 -16.12
N SER A 110 -8.66 10.01 -15.13
CA SER A 110 -8.84 9.62 -13.73
C SER A 110 -8.66 10.79 -12.75
N ILE A 111 -9.27 10.63 -11.58
CA ILE A 111 -9.08 11.53 -10.42
C ILE A 111 -8.80 10.64 -9.22
N SER A 112 -7.73 10.95 -8.48
CA SER A 112 -7.39 10.24 -7.25
C SER A 112 -7.50 11.19 -6.05
N GLN A 113 -8.35 10.83 -5.11
CA GLN A 113 -8.44 11.47 -3.80
C GLN A 113 -7.71 10.61 -2.77
N ARG A 114 -6.66 11.15 -2.18
CA ARG A 114 -5.92 10.46 -1.13
C ARG A 114 -6.64 10.57 0.22
N PRO A 115 -6.62 9.51 1.05
CA PRO A 115 -7.16 9.57 2.41
C PRO A 115 -6.25 10.36 3.34
N ASN A 116 -6.80 10.82 4.46
CA ASN A 116 -6.00 11.28 5.59
C ASN A 116 -5.53 10.07 6.42
N LEU A 117 -4.24 9.75 6.36
CA LEU A 117 -3.66 8.62 7.10
C LEU A 117 -3.11 9.01 8.48
N MET A 118 -3.13 10.29 8.86
CA MET A 118 -2.60 10.74 10.16
C MET A 118 -3.16 9.99 11.38
N PRO A 119 -4.42 9.52 11.40
CA PRO A 119 -4.89 8.70 12.51
C PRO A 119 -4.13 7.37 12.72
N ILE A 120 -3.35 6.90 11.72
CA ILE A 120 -2.43 5.77 11.92
C ILE A 120 -1.30 6.16 12.90
N LEU A 121 -0.87 7.42 12.90
CA LEU A 121 0.12 7.91 13.88
C LEU A 121 -0.43 7.78 15.30
N ASP A 122 -1.69 8.17 15.53
CA ASP A 122 -2.33 8.04 16.84
C ASP A 122 -2.37 6.56 17.28
N ILE A 123 -2.68 5.63 16.37
CA ILE A 123 -2.66 4.19 16.66
C ILE A 123 -1.26 3.74 17.10
N LEU A 124 -0.22 4.20 16.38
CA LEU A 124 1.17 3.86 16.71
C LEU A 124 1.65 4.53 18.02
N GLU A 125 1.11 5.68 18.39
CA GLU A 125 1.42 6.35 19.66
C GLU A 125 0.74 5.66 20.84
N GLU A 126 -0.51 5.28 20.69
CA GLU A 126 -1.33 4.66 21.74
C GLU A 126 -1.03 3.17 21.93
N ASN A 127 -0.88 2.40 20.84
CA ASN A 127 -0.82 0.94 20.85
C ASN A 127 0.45 0.38 20.19
N GLY A 128 1.32 1.23 19.62
CA GLY A 128 2.44 0.78 18.80
C GLY A 128 3.41 -0.15 19.50
N ASP A 129 3.67 0.07 20.79
CA ASP A 129 4.53 -0.80 21.58
C ASP A 129 3.95 -2.22 21.68
N GLU A 130 2.68 -2.36 22.03
CA GLU A 130 2.01 -3.66 22.10
C GLU A 130 1.92 -4.35 20.73
N ILE A 131 1.55 -3.59 19.69
CA ILE A 131 1.37 -4.14 18.34
C ILE A 131 2.69 -4.66 17.78
N ILE A 132 3.75 -3.86 17.86
CA ILE A 132 5.03 -4.15 17.20
C ILE A 132 5.85 -5.17 18.01
N GLU A 133 5.84 -5.11 19.35
CA GLU A 133 6.50 -6.13 20.17
C GLU A 133 5.96 -7.53 19.87
N ASN A 134 4.65 -7.66 19.68
CA ASN A 134 3.96 -8.93 19.51
C ASN A 134 3.76 -9.35 18.03
N CYS A 135 4.42 -8.73 17.07
CA CYS A 135 4.36 -9.15 15.67
C CYS A 135 5.63 -9.88 15.24
N ASP A 136 5.55 -10.57 14.10
CA ASP A 136 6.68 -11.25 13.47
C ASP A 136 7.47 -10.30 12.55
N SER A 137 6.73 -9.55 11.74
CA SER A 137 7.28 -8.58 10.78
C SER A 137 6.23 -7.54 10.39
N ILE A 138 6.68 -6.48 9.76
CA ILE A 138 5.83 -5.34 9.40
C ILE A 138 5.93 -5.05 7.90
N VAL A 139 4.78 -4.79 7.26
CA VAL A 139 4.68 -4.27 5.88
C VAL A 139 4.03 -2.89 5.94
N ALA A 140 4.62 -1.90 5.27
CA ALA A 140 4.09 -0.54 5.27
C ALA A 140 4.17 0.13 3.90
N GLU A 141 3.18 0.94 3.56
CA GLU A 141 3.28 1.83 2.40
C GLU A 141 4.33 2.90 2.66
N ILE A 142 5.34 2.97 1.78
CA ILE A 142 6.49 3.88 1.97
C ILE A 142 6.16 5.34 1.68
N ASP A 143 5.04 5.62 1.06
CA ASP A 143 4.57 6.96 0.71
C ASP A 143 3.52 7.53 1.69
N MET A 144 3.29 6.88 2.84
CA MET A 144 2.55 7.46 3.96
C MET A 144 3.25 8.72 4.50
N ASP A 145 2.59 9.48 5.36
CA ASP A 145 3.14 10.69 5.96
C ASP A 145 4.46 10.41 6.70
N LYS A 146 5.38 11.38 6.62
CA LYS A 146 6.74 11.23 7.16
C LYS A 146 6.75 10.91 8.65
N GLU A 147 5.83 11.48 9.39
CA GLU A 147 5.68 11.29 10.84
C GLU A 147 5.30 9.84 11.17
N ILE A 148 4.40 9.25 10.39
CA ILE A 148 3.98 7.84 10.53
C ILE A 148 5.18 6.93 10.30
N ILE A 149 5.90 7.12 9.19
CA ILE A 149 7.07 6.30 8.85
C ILE A 149 8.17 6.43 9.90
N LYS A 150 8.45 7.65 10.40
CA LYS A 150 9.42 7.85 11.47
C LYS A 150 9.06 7.10 12.75
N LYS A 151 7.80 7.22 13.19
CA LYS A 151 7.33 6.52 14.39
C LYS A 151 7.43 5.01 14.21
N LEU A 152 7.04 4.50 13.04
CA LEU A 152 7.12 3.08 12.73
C LEU A 152 8.57 2.57 12.75
N VAL A 153 9.50 3.27 12.09
CA VAL A 153 10.93 2.92 12.10
C VAL A 153 11.47 2.88 13.54
N GLN A 154 11.14 3.86 14.37
CA GLN A 154 11.56 3.88 15.79
C GLN A 154 11.05 2.65 16.55
N LEU A 155 9.81 2.24 16.33
CA LEU A 155 9.23 1.05 16.95
C LEU A 155 9.89 -0.23 16.44
N CYS A 156 10.14 -0.34 15.13
CA CYS A 156 10.84 -1.49 14.55
C CYS A 156 12.27 -1.61 15.07
N GLU A 157 13.01 -0.51 15.16
CA GLU A 157 14.37 -0.49 15.75
C GLU A 157 14.34 -0.87 17.25
N LYS A 158 13.34 -0.39 18.01
CA LYS A 158 13.20 -0.69 19.44
C LYS A 158 12.97 -2.19 19.72
N TYR A 159 12.19 -2.86 18.87
CA TYR A 159 11.79 -4.26 19.05
C TYR A 159 12.51 -5.23 18.11
N ASP A 160 13.52 -4.76 17.39
CA ASP A 160 14.30 -5.55 16.41
C ASP A 160 13.39 -6.29 15.42
N LYS A 161 12.45 -5.56 14.79
CA LYS A 161 11.50 -6.11 13.84
C LYS A 161 11.85 -5.77 12.40
N LYS A 162 11.62 -6.74 11.52
CA LYS A 162 11.80 -6.57 10.07
C LYS A 162 10.70 -5.70 9.49
N LEU A 163 11.12 -4.70 8.69
CA LEU A 163 10.24 -3.72 8.06
C LEU A 163 10.35 -3.82 6.53
N TYR A 164 9.24 -4.17 5.90
CA TYR A 164 9.11 -4.29 4.45
C TYR A 164 8.29 -3.12 3.90
N GLY A 165 8.78 -2.50 2.82
CA GLY A 165 8.11 -1.37 2.19
C GLY A 165 7.42 -1.75 0.89
N VAL A 166 6.13 -1.43 0.77
CA VAL A 166 5.37 -1.52 -0.49
C VAL A 166 5.07 -0.12 -1.02
N VAL A 167 4.91 0.00 -2.33
CA VAL A 167 4.78 1.30 -2.99
C VAL A 167 3.36 1.50 -3.48
N SER A 168 2.77 2.65 -3.16
CA SER A 168 1.58 3.17 -3.83
C SER A 168 1.94 4.33 -4.76
N ASN A 169 2.87 5.21 -4.33
CA ASN A 169 3.36 6.32 -5.15
C ASN A 169 4.85 6.58 -4.92
N MET A 170 5.70 6.07 -5.81
CA MET A 170 7.15 6.20 -5.72
C MET A 170 7.61 7.67 -5.79
N ASN A 171 6.93 8.55 -6.52
CA ASN A 171 7.31 9.97 -6.60
C ASN A 171 7.25 10.66 -5.24
N ILE A 172 6.34 10.25 -4.36
CA ILE A 172 6.27 10.74 -2.97
C ILE A 172 7.40 10.12 -2.14
N ALA A 173 7.61 8.82 -2.29
CA ALA A 173 8.58 8.06 -1.51
C ALA A 173 10.02 8.54 -1.72
N VAL A 174 10.44 8.85 -2.96
CA VAL A 174 11.82 9.29 -3.27
C VAL A 174 12.25 10.58 -2.57
N SER A 175 11.30 11.41 -2.14
CA SER A 175 11.59 12.61 -1.34
C SER A 175 12.06 12.29 0.08
N ARG A 176 12.01 11.01 0.50
CA ARG A 176 12.27 10.51 1.85
C ARG A 176 13.29 9.38 1.86
N ARG A 177 14.29 9.46 1.01
CA ARG A 177 15.31 8.39 0.85
C ARG A 177 16.00 8.02 2.16
N ASP A 178 16.19 8.98 3.06
CA ASP A 178 16.73 8.78 4.40
C ASP A 178 15.93 7.78 5.25
N LEU A 179 14.60 7.78 5.10
CA LEU A 179 13.72 6.83 5.77
C LEU A 179 13.67 5.48 5.04
N LEU A 180 13.72 5.48 3.71
CA LEU A 180 13.67 4.25 2.92
C LEU A 180 14.89 3.34 3.16
N GLN A 181 16.05 3.92 3.52
CA GLN A 181 17.24 3.17 3.91
C GLN A 181 17.08 2.39 5.22
N LYS A 182 16.01 2.66 5.98
CA LYS A 182 15.68 1.97 7.23
C LYS A 182 14.79 0.74 7.04
N PHE A 183 14.31 0.51 5.82
CA PHE A 183 13.55 -0.68 5.48
C PHE A 183 14.49 -1.84 5.16
N ASP A 184 14.16 -3.04 5.60
CA ASP A 184 14.91 -4.25 5.28
C ASP A 184 14.75 -4.65 3.81
N CYS A 185 13.60 -4.37 3.21
CA CYS A 185 13.36 -4.61 1.79
C CYS A 185 12.29 -3.65 1.25
N LEU A 186 12.51 -3.14 0.06
CA LEU A 186 11.51 -2.38 -0.71
C LEU A 186 10.92 -3.28 -1.81
N ILE A 187 9.61 -3.20 -2.00
CA ILE A 187 8.88 -4.01 -2.98
C ILE A 187 8.17 -3.05 -3.93
N CYS A 188 8.50 -3.09 -5.21
CA CYS A 188 7.97 -2.19 -6.22
C CYS A 188 7.92 -2.87 -7.60
N ASN A 189 7.27 -2.24 -8.56
CA ASN A 189 7.34 -2.69 -9.95
C ASN A 189 8.56 -2.10 -10.67
N GLN A 190 8.77 -2.55 -11.92
CA GLN A 190 9.91 -2.15 -12.75
C GLN A 190 9.94 -0.64 -13.04
N ILE A 191 8.77 -0.02 -13.28
CA ILE A 191 8.66 1.42 -13.53
C ILE A 191 9.00 2.22 -12.25
N GLU A 192 8.48 1.78 -11.11
CA GLU A 192 8.75 2.40 -9.81
C GLU A 192 10.22 2.29 -9.42
N ALA A 193 10.87 1.17 -9.71
CA ALA A 193 12.31 1.02 -9.54
C ALA A 193 13.08 2.04 -10.41
N GLY A 194 12.63 2.28 -11.65
CA GLY A 194 13.15 3.31 -12.53
C GLY A 194 13.03 4.71 -11.91
N VAL A 195 11.85 5.06 -11.39
CA VAL A 195 11.64 6.33 -10.68
C VAL A 195 12.59 6.46 -9.48
N PHE A 196 12.72 5.38 -8.68
CA PHE A 196 13.59 5.37 -7.50
C PHE A 196 15.06 5.64 -7.85
N PHE A 197 15.57 5.04 -8.91
CA PHE A 197 16.96 5.20 -9.35
C PHE A 197 17.17 6.32 -10.38
N SER A 198 16.11 7.02 -10.79
CA SER A 198 16.12 8.07 -11.83
C SER A 198 16.65 7.55 -13.17
N ASP A 199 16.12 6.40 -13.59
CA ASP A 199 16.51 5.67 -14.79
C ASP A 199 15.28 5.02 -15.45
N ASP A 200 15.39 4.52 -16.68
CA ASP A 200 14.31 3.80 -17.36
C ASP A 200 14.64 2.31 -17.45
N TYR A 201 13.79 1.52 -16.81
CA TYR A 201 13.92 0.06 -16.79
C TYR A 201 12.80 -0.68 -17.51
N SER A 202 11.90 0.03 -18.19
CA SER A 202 10.69 -0.54 -18.83
C SER A 202 10.98 -1.70 -19.78
N GLU A 203 12.12 -1.65 -20.49
CA GLU A 203 12.53 -2.67 -21.46
C GLU A 203 13.59 -3.65 -20.93
N LYS A 204 13.91 -3.61 -19.63
CA LYS A 204 14.93 -4.50 -19.05
C LYS A 204 14.41 -5.89 -18.81
N THR A 205 15.23 -6.87 -19.10
CA THR A 205 14.97 -8.27 -18.77
C THR A 205 15.27 -8.55 -17.28
N PRO A 206 14.71 -9.63 -16.68
CA PRO A 206 15.02 -10.00 -15.29
C PRO A 206 16.53 -10.14 -15.02
N ALA A 207 17.30 -10.72 -15.95
CA ALA A 207 18.74 -10.89 -15.80
C ALA A 207 19.53 -9.56 -15.84
N GLU A 208 19.04 -8.57 -16.58
CA GLU A 208 19.61 -7.21 -16.57
C GLU A 208 19.24 -6.48 -15.28
N MET A 209 17.98 -6.62 -14.84
CA MET A 209 17.53 -6.02 -13.57
C MET A 209 18.29 -6.55 -12.38
N GLU A 210 18.59 -7.85 -12.29
CA GLU A 210 19.40 -8.42 -11.23
C GLU A 210 20.78 -7.73 -11.11
N LYS A 211 21.47 -7.52 -12.25
CA LYS A 211 22.77 -6.84 -12.28
C LYS A 211 22.66 -5.39 -11.87
N ILE A 212 21.66 -4.67 -12.42
CA ILE A 212 21.41 -3.26 -12.09
C ILE A 212 21.13 -3.11 -10.60
N LEU A 213 20.26 -3.93 -10.03
CA LEU A 213 19.90 -3.85 -8.62
C LEU A 213 21.09 -4.14 -7.71
N ALA A 214 21.94 -5.12 -8.05
CA ALA A 214 23.13 -5.45 -7.26
C ALA A 214 24.08 -4.25 -7.10
N GLU A 215 24.22 -3.43 -8.13
CA GLU A 215 25.05 -2.21 -8.11
C GLU A 215 24.35 -1.01 -7.45
N ARG A 216 23.10 -0.77 -7.86
CA ARG A 216 22.33 0.43 -7.45
C ARG A 216 21.94 0.40 -5.97
N LEU A 217 21.53 -0.76 -5.44
CA LEU A 217 21.15 -0.90 -4.04
C LEU A 217 22.32 -0.58 -3.10
N LYS A 218 23.51 -1.04 -3.43
CA LYS A 218 24.72 -0.74 -2.66
C LYS A 218 25.01 0.76 -2.64
N ALA A 219 24.90 1.42 -3.80
CA ALA A 219 25.12 2.86 -3.90
C ALA A 219 24.04 3.69 -3.18
N ALA A 220 22.80 3.20 -3.18
CA ALA A 220 21.66 3.84 -2.51
C ALA A 220 21.58 3.53 -1.01
N ASN A 221 22.42 2.62 -0.49
CA ASN A 221 22.36 2.11 0.88
C ASN A 221 20.98 1.55 1.24
N VAL A 222 20.38 0.80 0.32
CA VAL A 222 19.10 0.06 0.51
C VAL A 222 19.46 -1.41 0.65
N PRO A 223 19.04 -2.08 1.75
CA PRO A 223 19.47 -3.46 2.04
C PRO A 223 19.00 -4.48 1.00
N ALA A 224 17.74 -4.40 0.58
CA ALA A 224 17.17 -5.30 -0.43
C ALA A 224 16.04 -4.63 -1.21
N MET A 225 15.75 -5.14 -2.41
CA MET A 225 14.61 -4.73 -3.22
C MET A 225 14.07 -5.93 -4.00
N VAL A 226 12.75 -6.05 -4.03
CA VAL A 226 12.03 -6.98 -4.92
C VAL A 226 11.37 -6.14 -6.00
N VAL A 227 11.66 -6.47 -7.26
CA VAL A 227 11.04 -5.80 -8.41
C VAL A 227 10.17 -6.80 -9.14
N THR A 228 8.86 -6.51 -9.17
CA THR A 228 7.89 -7.26 -9.98
C THR A 228 7.96 -6.82 -11.45
N MET A 229 7.89 -7.77 -12.37
CA MET A 229 8.06 -7.55 -13.81
C MET A 229 6.93 -8.21 -14.60
#